data_242c7e3bb0fe84a11ea6545cceb91499
#
_entry.id   242c7e3bb0fe84a11ea6545cceb91499
#
_cell.length_a   1.000
_cell.length_b   1.000
_cell.length_c   1.000
_cell.angle_alpha   90.00
_cell.angle_beta   90.00
_cell.angle_gamma   90.00
#
_symmetry.space_group_name_H-M   'P 1'
#
loop_
_entity.id
_entity.type
_entity.pdbx_description
1 polymer ?
#
loop_
_entity_poly.entity_id
_entity_poly.type
_entity_poly.pdbx_seq_one_letter_code
_entity_poly.pdbx_strand_id
1 'polypeptide(L)'
;MSTIRYRVSADPAAHRYRITAQFASLGTAPVLRLPNWIRGSYLVRDFAKHVQGLKAFVDELPVAITRLDKGRFRVEGQGRIRLEYTVHALDSSVRKAYLDTRRGFFNGSSLFYCPLGAEAAGFEVLIERPDPALCPGWKLATALTPVEIANDGFGVYSADSYEELIDCPVEMAAYQRIVFDVDGIPHSLVLSGRCEPDLPRLAADIGRVCHVQRELFGQQPQKAQMPQYLFLTQVTGNGYGGLEHRTSTALVTARDALPRPGQSGLRKGYRSFLGLVSHEYFHLWNVKRITAARFADSDLSAEAYSEDLWAYEGVTSYYDDLMLLRAGLIDAPVYLDLLAEAATRLQRAPGRHVQTLADASFEAWIKYYQPDEHTPNAAVNYYVKGALATLCLDLWLRLHSRVTMDDVMRALWTRYGANDIGVPEGGLEAVACEISGLDLKPQFDAWLRGTTELPLAELLAAFGVTASLRPSFGAGDEGGRSDARSLPATTLGLSLRSGDANVATVFSGSPAEAAGLAGGDQLIAIDGLKITAGNWANRLEALHPGVAVPLNWFRGDELMTAMVTPVVPAADTWTLTLAEVDGEPLARRQAWLGA
;
A
#
# COMPACT_ATOMS: atom_id res chain seq x y z
N MET A 1 33.40 0.72 -14.31
CA MET A 1 33.32 2.03 -13.61
C MET A 1 33.90 1.85 -12.21
N SER A 2 34.46 2.90 -11.59
CA SER A 2 34.93 2.82 -10.20
C SER A 2 33.72 2.73 -9.25
N THR A 3 33.86 1.95 -8.18
CA THR A 3 32.84 1.80 -7.13
C THR A 3 32.55 3.16 -6.46
N ILE A 4 31.26 3.47 -6.29
CA ILE A 4 30.80 4.64 -5.54
C ILE A 4 30.65 4.22 -4.08
N ARG A 5 31.26 5.01 -3.17
CA ARG A 5 31.28 4.70 -1.74
C ARG A 5 30.51 5.72 -0.93
N TYR A 6 29.62 5.23 -0.07
CA TYR A 6 28.91 6.04 0.91
C TYR A 6 29.34 5.64 2.32
N ARG A 7 29.35 6.63 3.20
CA ARG A 7 29.43 6.47 4.64
C ARG A 7 28.22 7.13 5.26
N VAL A 8 27.50 6.38 6.07
CA VAL A 8 26.30 6.83 6.79
C VAL A 8 26.60 6.78 8.29
N SER A 9 26.56 7.91 8.96
CA SER A 9 26.60 7.99 10.41
C SER A 9 25.31 8.61 10.95
N ALA A 10 24.78 8.05 12.04
CA ALA A 10 23.54 8.48 12.66
C ALA A 10 23.82 9.44 13.83
N ASP A 11 23.04 10.52 13.90
CA ASP A 11 22.93 11.42 15.06
C ASP A 11 21.48 11.35 15.59
N PRO A 12 21.16 10.33 16.43
CA PRO A 12 19.78 10.04 16.83
C PRO A 12 19.12 11.16 17.64
N ALA A 13 19.89 11.87 18.45
CA ALA A 13 19.39 12.99 19.25
C ALA A 13 19.00 14.21 18.39
N ALA A 14 19.68 14.39 17.25
CA ALA A 14 19.41 15.48 16.31
C ALA A 14 18.49 15.04 15.13
N HIS A 15 18.05 13.79 15.08
CA HIS A 15 17.25 13.23 14.00
C HIS A 15 17.91 13.41 12.62
N ARG A 16 19.22 13.13 12.51
CA ARG A 16 20.01 13.38 11.29
C ARG A 16 20.90 12.22 10.93
N TYR A 17 20.90 11.86 9.65
CA TYR A 17 21.96 11.07 9.03
C TYR A 17 22.98 12.00 8.44
N ARG A 18 24.27 11.75 8.71
CA ARG A 18 25.40 12.41 8.04
C ARG A 18 25.93 11.49 6.97
N ILE A 19 26.00 12.01 5.74
CA ILE A 19 26.40 11.24 4.57
C ILE A 19 27.70 11.81 4.01
N THR A 20 28.64 10.91 3.74
CA THR A 20 29.80 11.21 2.89
C THR A 20 29.74 10.29 1.69
N ALA A 21 29.80 10.85 0.48
CA ALA A 21 29.89 10.09 -0.77
C ALA A 21 31.24 10.34 -1.45
N GLN A 22 31.87 9.29 -2.00
CA GLN A 22 33.14 9.36 -2.70
C GLN A 22 33.10 8.58 -4.01
N PHE A 23 33.54 9.21 -5.11
CA PHE A 23 33.62 8.60 -6.44
C PHE A 23 34.57 9.36 -7.35
N ALA A 24 35.01 8.71 -8.44
CA ALA A 24 35.72 9.40 -9.52
C ALA A 24 34.72 10.13 -10.42
N SER A 25 35.02 11.36 -10.83
CA SER A 25 34.11 12.13 -11.69
C SER A 25 33.88 11.47 -13.04
N LEU A 26 32.64 11.56 -13.53
CA LEU A 26 32.23 11.16 -14.87
C LEU A 26 32.25 12.40 -15.80
N GLY A 27 33.41 12.96 -16.08
CA GLY A 27 33.57 14.18 -16.89
C GLY A 27 33.95 15.40 -16.06
N THR A 28 33.91 16.58 -16.70
CA THR A 28 34.43 17.83 -16.13
C THR A 28 33.48 18.53 -15.15
N ALA A 29 32.19 18.21 -15.19
CA ALA A 29 31.19 18.84 -14.35
C ALA A 29 30.01 17.87 -14.13
N PRO A 30 30.20 16.80 -13.32
CA PRO A 30 29.17 15.77 -13.13
C PRO A 30 27.91 16.31 -12.47
N VAL A 31 26.77 15.86 -12.97
CA VAL A 31 25.46 16.13 -12.39
C VAL A 31 25.07 14.97 -11.48
N LEU A 32 24.61 15.30 -10.28
CA LEU A 32 24.10 14.34 -9.33
C LEU A 32 22.60 14.53 -9.14
N ARG A 33 21.90 13.42 -8.90
CA ARG A 33 20.46 13.43 -8.61
C ARG A 33 20.12 12.65 -7.36
N LEU A 34 19.07 13.08 -6.69
CA LEU A 34 18.30 12.34 -5.70
C LEU A 34 16.90 12.11 -6.27
N PRO A 35 16.30 10.92 -6.11
CA PRO A 35 14.93 10.68 -6.54
C PRO A 35 13.93 11.65 -5.91
N ASN A 36 12.82 11.94 -6.59
CA ASN A 36 11.73 12.73 -6.04
C ASN A 36 10.60 11.84 -5.50
N TRP A 37 10.55 10.58 -5.91
CA TRP A 37 9.61 9.56 -5.42
C TRP A 37 10.28 8.19 -5.33
N ILE A 38 9.60 7.20 -4.80
CA ILE A 38 10.05 5.81 -4.65
C ILE A 38 9.05 4.89 -5.35
N ARG A 39 9.54 3.89 -6.09
CA ARG A 39 8.70 2.88 -6.75
C ARG A 39 7.84 2.15 -5.72
N GLY A 40 6.56 1.91 -6.06
CA GLY A 40 5.54 1.40 -5.15
C GLY A 40 4.79 2.49 -4.38
N SER A 41 5.19 3.76 -4.51
CA SER A 41 4.49 4.86 -3.85
C SER A 41 4.32 6.05 -4.78
N TYR A 42 3.18 6.16 -5.39
CA TYR A 42 2.84 7.07 -6.49
C TYR A 42 2.52 8.50 -5.99
N LEU A 43 3.47 9.06 -5.24
CA LEU A 43 3.44 10.43 -4.74
C LEU A 43 4.84 11.03 -4.80
N VAL A 44 4.97 12.22 -5.38
CA VAL A 44 6.21 13.00 -5.33
C VAL A 44 6.46 13.47 -3.91
N ARG A 45 7.59 13.05 -3.33
CA ARG A 45 7.92 13.29 -1.91
C ARG A 45 9.01 14.31 -1.70
N ASP A 46 9.73 14.68 -2.79
CA ASP A 46 10.79 15.69 -2.79
C ASP A 46 11.82 15.46 -1.66
N PHE A 47 12.46 14.29 -1.66
CA PHE A 47 13.38 13.88 -0.59
C PHE A 47 14.49 14.91 -0.34
N ALA A 48 14.91 15.63 -1.38
CA ALA A 48 15.94 16.67 -1.30
C ALA A 48 15.59 17.82 -0.34
N LYS A 49 14.30 18.02 0.01
CA LYS A 49 13.88 19.04 1.00
C LYS A 49 14.51 18.83 2.39
N HIS A 50 14.87 17.57 2.70
CA HIS A 50 15.47 17.18 3.98
C HIS A 50 17.00 17.26 3.99
N VAL A 51 17.63 17.49 2.83
CA VAL A 51 19.09 17.61 2.69
C VAL A 51 19.56 18.99 3.16
N GLN A 52 20.59 18.99 4.00
CA GLN A 52 21.16 20.19 4.61
C GLN A 52 22.68 20.20 4.48
N GLY A 53 23.28 21.37 4.35
CA GLY A 53 24.72 21.57 4.44
C GLY A 53 25.54 20.89 3.34
N LEU A 54 24.95 20.70 2.14
CA LEU A 54 25.62 20.06 1.01
C LEU A 54 26.90 20.82 0.62
N LYS A 55 28.01 20.10 0.61
CA LYS A 55 29.33 20.56 0.21
C LYS A 55 29.96 19.56 -0.76
N ALA A 56 30.73 20.06 -1.72
CA ALA A 56 31.49 19.25 -2.64
C ALA A 56 32.98 19.61 -2.60
N PHE A 57 33.81 18.59 -2.77
CA PHE A 57 35.28 18.71 -2.86
C PHE A 57 35.76 17.91 -4.08
N VAL A 58 36.71 18.45 -4.79
CA VAL A 58 37.44 17.75 -5.85
C VAL A 58 38.92 17.68 -5.42
N ASP A 59 39.47 16.47 -5.34
CA ASP A 59 40.82 16.20 -4.82
C ASP A 59 41.09 16.95 -3.50
N GLU A 60 40.12 16.86 -2.57
CA GLU A 60 40.05 17.48 -1.23
C GLU A 60 39.91 19.02 -1.23
N LEU A 61 39.89 19.69 -2.36
CA LEU A 61 39.67 21.13 -2.46
C LEU A 61 38.17 21.44 -2.59
N PRO A 62 37.64 22.40 -1.83
CA PRO A 62 36.23 22.78 -1.92
C PRO A 62 35.92 23.39 -3.29
N VAL A 63 34.81 22.97 -3.89
CA VAL A 63 34.36 23.44 -5.20
C VAL A 63 32.92 23.94 -5.15
N ALA A 64 32.58 24.75 -6.16
CA ALA A 64 31.21 25.27 -6.28
C ALA A 64 30.21 24.17 -6.68
N ILE A 65 28.98 24.33 -6.21
CA ILE A 65 27.82 23.51 -6.56
C ILE A 65 26.80 24.42 -7.24
N THR A 66 26.37 24.05 -8.43
CA THR A 66 25.27 24.72 -9.16
C THR A 66 23.99 23.88 -9.04
N ARG A 67 22.95 24.39 -8.37
CA ARG A 67 21.64 23.76 -8.32
C ARG A 67 20.97 23.86 -9.68
N LEU A 68 20.44 22.74 -10.20
CA LEU A 68 19.74 22.66 -11.49
C LEU A 68 18.24 22.63 -11.31
N ASP A 69 17.78 21.91 -10.29
CA ASP A 69 16.38 21.85 -9.84
C ASP A 69 16.29 21.36 -8.38
N LYS A 70 15.12 20.93 -7.95
CA LYS A 70 14.86 20.46 -6.57
C LYS A 70 15.69 19.23 -6.17
N GLY A 71 15.95 18.30 -7.10
CA GLY A 71 16.65 17.03 -6.85
C GLY A 71 18.02 16.91 -7.49
N ARG A 72 18.43 17.88 -8.37
CA ARG A 72 19.68 17.79 -9.13
C ARG A 72 20.59 18.98 -8.88
N PHE A 73 21.88 18.68 -8.87
CA PHE A 73 22.93 19.72 -8.85
C PHE A 73 24.15 19.25 -9.64
N ARG A 74 24.95 20.21 -10.05
CA ARG A 74 26.22 20.01 -10.73
C ARG A 74 27.37 20.39 -9.81
N VAL A 75 28.44 19.57 -9.82
CA VAL A 75 29.69 19.83 -9.14
C VAL A 75 30.68 20.37 -10.16
N GLU A 76 31.27 21.52 -9.87
CA GLU A 76 32.24 22.14 -10.79
C GLU A 76 33.65 21.54 -10.57
N GLY A 77 34.17 20.81 -11.56
CA GLY A 77 35.49 20.23 -11.57
C GLY A 77 35.54 18.74 -11.91
N GLN A 78 36.75 18.25 -12.12
CA GLN A 78 37.07 16.87 -12.50
C GLN A 78 38.13 16.31 -11.57
N GLY A 79 37.98 15.09 -11.08
CA GLY A 79 38.92 14.42 -10.19
C GLY A 79 38.20 13.43 -9.26
N ARG A 80 38.75 13.19 -8.09
CA ARG A 80 38.09 12.44 -7.02
C ARG A 80 37.11 13.38 -6.30
N ILE A 81 35.82 13.10 -6.44
CA ILE A 81 34.77 13.88 -5.80
C ILE A 81 34.45 13.30 -4.43
N ARG A 82 34.31 14.18 -3.44
CA ARG A 82 33.76 13.91 -2.13
C ARG A 82 32.63 14.88 -1.85
N LEU A 83 31.47 14.34 -1.50
CA LEU A 83 30.30 15.09 -1.04
C LEU A 83 30.11 14.88 0.46
N GLU A 84 29.67 15.93 1.15
CA GLU A 84 29.25 15.89 2.54
C GLU A 84 27.91 16.59 2.69
N TYR A 85 26.96 15.95 3.36
CA TYR A 85 25.66 16.51 3.66
C TYR A 85 25.00 15.79 4.82
N THR A 86 23.93 16.39 5.33
CA THR A 86 23.08 15.77 6.34
C THR A 86 21.65 15.66 5.81
N VAL A 87 20.94 14.64 6.28
CA VAL A 87 19.51 14.42 5.97
C VAL A 87 18.72 14.39 7.28
N HIS A 88 17.76 15.32 7.42
CA HIS A 88 16.84 15.29 8.53
C HIS A 88 15.84 14.14 8.37
N ALA A 89 15.63 13.35 9.42
CA ALA A 89 14.93 12.07 9.36
C ALA A 89 13.96 11.93 10.56
N LEU A 90 12.72 12.36 10.38
CA LEU A 90 11.67 12.25 11.41
C LEU A 90 10.30 11.91 10.79
N ASP A 91 10.29 11.26 9.64
CA ASP A 91 9.08 10.76 9.02
C ASP A 91 8.94 9.25 9.32
N SER A 92 7.91 8.89 10.08
CA SER A 92 7.68 7.51 10.54
C SER A 92 7.05 6.59 9.48
N SER A 93 6.77 7.09 8.27
CA SER A 93 6.26 6.25 7.19
C SER A 93 7.33 5.29 6.67
N VAL A 94 6.92 4.20 6.05
CA VAL A 94 7.82 3.25 5.37
C VAL A 94 8.47 3.81 4.10
N ARG A 95 8.17 5.06 3.72
CA ARG A 95 8.51 5.65 2.42
C ARG A 95 9.64 6.68 2.46
N LYS A 96 10.09 7.08 3.65
CA LYS A 96 11.12 8.12 3.84
C LYS A 96 12.21 7.67 4.81
N ALA A 97 12.76 8.62 5.57
CA ALA A 97 13.77 8.36 6.60
C ALA A 97 13.26 8.78 7.98
N TYR A 98 13.58 7.96 8.99
CA TYR A 98 13.28 8.18 10.40
C TYR A 98 14.51 7.91 11.25
N LEU A 99 14.75 8.72 12.29
CA LEU A 99 15.80 8.50 13.26
C LEU A 99 15.45 9.15 14.60
N ASP A 100 15.40 8.35 15.65
CA ASP A 100 15.43 8.79 17.05
C ASP A 100 16.33 7.85 17.85
N THR A 101 16.35 7.96 19.17
CA THR A 101 17.18 7.08 20.05
C THR A 101 16.64 5.66 20.21
N ARG A 102 15.49 5.33 19.62
CA ARG A 102 14.86 4.02 19.68
C ARG A 102 14.87 3.28 18.35
N ARG A 103 14.88 4.03 17.25
CA ARG A 103 14.77 3.49 15.88
C ARG A 103 15.48 4.37 14.87
N GLY A 104 16.19 3.77 13.95
CA GLY A 104 16.63 4.36 12.70
C GLY A 104 16.07 3.57 11.53
N PHE A 105 15.57 4.27 10.52
CA PHE A 105 15.05 3.68 9.28
C PHE A 105 15.34 4.61 8.12
N PHE A 106 15.69 4.05 6.97
CA PHE A 106 15.71 4.82 5.73
C PHE A 106 15.56 3.94 4.49
N ASN A 107 14.93 4.49 3.46
CA ASN A 107 15.08 4.04 2.08
C ASN A 107 16.26 4.80 1.46
N GLY A 108 17.07 4.14 0.66
CA GLY A 108 18.24 4.76 0.01
C GLY A 108 17.88 5.96 -0.86
N SER A 109 16.66 5.98 -1.44
CA SER A 109 16.09 7.12 -2.17
C SER A 109 16.04 8.43 -1.37
N SER A 110 15.99 8.34 -0.04
CA SER A 110 15.99 9.51 0.85
C SER A 110 17.39 10.05 1.16
N LEU A 111 18.45 9.24 0.94
CA LEU A 111 19.81 9.53 1.41
C LEU A 111 20.84 9.69 0.29
N PHE A 112 20.79 8.86 -0.76
CA PHE A 112 21.95 8.68 -1.64
C PHE A 112 21.79 9.44 -2.96
N TYR A 113 22.62 10.48 -3.17
CA TYR A 113 22.76 11.14 -4.47
C TYR A 113 23.58 10.27 -5.42
N CYS A 114 23.10 10.03 -6.63
CA CYS A 114 23.79 9.28 -7.67
C CYS A 114 24.30 10.22 -8.78
N PRO A 115 25.54 10.09 -9.25
CA PRO A 115 25.98 10.76 -10.47
C PRO A 115 25.24 10.21 -11.67
N LEU A 116 24.71 11.08 -12.54
CA LEU A 116 24.06 10.67 -13.78
C LEU A 116 25.02 9.91 -14.69
N GLY A 117 24.57 8.75 -15.19
CA GLY A 117 25.36 7.82 -15.99
C GLY A 117 26.17 6.82 -15.16
N ALA A 118 26.04 6.84 -13.82
CA ALA A 118 26.65 5.85 -12.92
C ALA A 118 25.64 4.88 -12.28
N GLU A 119 24.42 4.82 -12.76
CA GLU A 119 23.35 4.03 -12.17
C GLU A 119 23.65 2.52 -12.19
N ALA A 120 24.41 2.06 -13.18
CA ALA A 120 24.89 0.67 -13.30
C ALA A 120 26.29 0.44 -12.69
N ALA A 121 26.82 1.39 -11.91
CA ALA A 121 28.06 1.18 -11.17
C ALA A 121 27.83 0.28 -9.96
N GLY A 122 28.90 -0.31 -9.41
CA GLY A 122 28.85 -0.93 -8.09
C GLY A 122 28.86 0.13 -6.98
N PHE A 123 28.16 -0.16 -5.90
CA PHE A 123 28.04 0.71 -4.74
C PHE A 123 28.50 0.00 -3.48
N GLU A 124 29.19 0.71 -2.60
CA GLU A 124 29.54 0.27 -1.25
C GLU A 124 28.97 1.28 -0.24
N VAL A 125 28.38 0.79 0.84
CA VAL A 125 27.82 1.62 1.91
C VAL A 125 28.35 1.14 3.26
N LEU A 126 29.15 1.96 3.92
CA LEU A 126 29.49 1.80 5.33
C LEU A 126 28.38 2.42 6.18
N ILE A 127 27.68 1.60 6.95
CA ILE A 127 26.70 2.06 7.93
C ILE A 127 27.32 1.91 9.32
N GLU A 128 27.63 3.06 9.92
CA GLU A 128 28.32 3.11 11.21
C GLU A 128 27.35 2.85 12.36
N ARG A 129 27.84 2.13 13.37
CA ARG A 129 27.09 1.95 14.60
C ARG A 129 26.94 3.30 15.31
N PRO A 130 25.72 3.71 15.69
CA PRO A 130 25.52 4.88 16.54
C PRO A 130 26.08 4.64 17.95
N ASP A 131 26.22 5.71 18.72
CA ASP A 131 26.69 5.63 20.11
C ASP A 131 25.87 4.62 20.93
N PRO A 132 26.45 3.53 21.45
CA PRO A 132 25.74 2.53 22.23
C PRO A 132 25.14 3.06 23.54
N ALA A 133 25.65 4.17 24.05
CA ALA A 133 25.08 4.83 25.24
C ALA A 133 23.72 5.48 24.93
N LEU A 134 23.55 5.99 23.70
CA LEU A 134 22.28 6.57 23.25
C LEU A 134 21.34 5.53 22.63
N CYS A 135 21.91 4.50 22.01
CA CYS A 135 21.17 3.48 21.24
C CYS A 135 21.50 2.06 21.72
N PRO A 136 21.17 1.70 22.98
CA PRO A 136 21.56 0.41 23.56
C PRO A 136 20.90 -0.76 22.82
N GLY A 137 21.69 -1.78 22.50
CA GLY A 137 21.21 -3.02 21.90
C GLY A 137 20.78 -2.91 20.44
N TRP A 138 21.07 -1.80 19.77
CA TRP A 138 20.74 -1.66 18.35
C TRP A 138 21.48 -2.70 17.51
N LYS A 139 20.75 -3.19 16.53
CA LYS A 139 21.21 -4.08 15.46
C LYS A 139 20.72 -3.52 14.13
N LEU A 140 21.37 -3.91 13.04
CA LEU A 140 21.01 -3.50 11.68
C LEU A 140 20.43 -4.68 10.91
N ALA A 141 19.36 -4.43 10.17
CA ALA A 141 18.77 -5.37 9.21
C ALA A 141 18.54 -4.65 7.87
N THR A 142 18.97 -5.27 6.78
CA THR A 142 18.79 -4.83 5.40
C THR A 142 18.89 -6.01 4.46
N ALA A 143 18.36 -5.87 3.24
CA ALA A 143 18.53 -6.83 2.16
C ALA A 143 19.79 -6.60 1.33
N LEU A 144 20.54 -5.51 1.54
CA LEU A 144 21.84 -5.27 0.90
C LEU A 144 22.81 -6.42 1.13
N THR A 145 23.68 -6.68 0.18
CA THR A 145 24.69 -7.75 0.27
C THR A 145 25.78 -7.38 1.28
N PRO A 146 25.99 -8.15 2.36
CA PRO A 146 27.03 -7.87 3.34
C PRO A 146 28.43 -8.12 2.77
N VAL A 147 29.36 -7.19 3.00
CA VAL A 147 30.78 -7.30 2.62
C VAL A 147 31.64 -7.53 3.86
N GLU A 148 31.57 -6.63 4.84
CA GLU A 148 32.27 -6.72 6.11
C GLU A 148 31.38 -6.14 7.20
N ILE A 149 30.76 -7.01 7.98
CA ILE A 149 29.79 -6.62 9.02
C ILE A 149 30.15 -7.21 10.38
N ALA A 150 29.83 -6.48 11.43
CA ALA A 150 29.88 -6.97 12.81
C ALA A 150 28.67 -7.88 13.14
N ASN A 151 28.72 -8.57 14.28
CA ASN A 151 27.66 -9.48 14.74
C ASN A 151 26.28 -8.83 14.89
N ASP A 152 26.23 -7.52 15.08
CA ASP A 152 25.00 -6.74 15.19
C ASP A 152 24.56 -6.13 13.84
N GLY A 153 25.26 -6.46 12.76
CA GLY A 153 24.94 -6.08 11.40
C GLY A 153 25.52 -4.73 10.95
N PHE A 154 26.12 -3.91 11.81
CA PHE A 154 26.76 -2.68 11.35
C PHE A 154 28.04 -2.98 10.58
N GLY A 155 28.34 -2.22 9.54
CA GLY A 155 29.52 -2.43 8.70
C GLY A 155 29.29 -2.04 7.24
N VAL A 156 30.00 -2.71 6.33
CA VAL A 156 30.01 -2.44 4.90
C VAL A 156 29.09 -3.39 4.15
N TYR A 157 28.27 -2.82 3.29
CA TYR A 157 27.37 -3.51 2.38
C TYR A 157 27.63 -3.09 0.95
N SER A 158 27.24 -3.91 -0.02
CA SER A 158 27.30 -3.59 -1.45
C SER A 158 25.95 -3.71 -2.13
N ALA A 159 25.84 -2.99 -3.26
CA ALA A 159 24.76 -3.14 -4.23
C ALA A 159 25.36 -3.08 -5.64
N ASP A 160 24.81 -3.87 -6.58
CA ASP A 160 25.30 -3.96 -7.96
C ASP A 160 24.82 -2.81 -8.85
N SER A 161 23.80 -2.06 -8.39
CA SER A 161 23.25 -0.91 -9.09
C SER A 161 22.67 0.13 -8.12
N TYR A 162 22.43 1.34 -8.63
CA TYR A 162 21.74 2.38 -7.86
C TYR A 162 20.29 1.98 -7.53
N GLU A 163 19.64 1.28 -8.46
CA GLU A 163 18.28 0.76 -8.22
C GLU A 163 18.26 -0.19 -7.03
N GLU A 164 19.16 -1.16 -6.96
CA GLU A 164 19.27 -2.07 -5.82
C GLU A 164 19.58 -1.32 -4.52
N LEU A 165 20.51 -0.35 -4.57
CA LEU A 165 20.88 0.46 -3.42
C LEU A 165 19.68 1.18 -2.79
N ILE A 166 18.81 1.77 -3.63
CA ILE A 166 17.65 2.53 -3.14
C ILE A 166 16.43 1.65 -2.86
N ASP A 167 16.42 0.41 -3.37
CA ASP A 167 15.35 -0.57 -3.14
C ASP A 167 15.59 -1.47 -1.92
N CYS A 168 16.71 -1.32 -1.21
CA CYS A 168 17.00 -2.06 0.01
C CYS A 168 16.93 -1.14 1.23
N PRO A 169 15.78 -1.08 1.92
CA PRO A 169 15.65 -0.29 3.13
C PRO A 169 16.55 -0.82 4.25
N VAL A 170 16.89 0.08 5.16
CA VAL A 170 17.72 -0.22 6.34
C VAL A 170 16.90 0.05 7.60
N GLU A 171 16.84 -0.94 8.49
CA GLU A 171 16.24 -0.86 9.80
C GLU A 171 17.33 -0.98 10.89
N MET A 172 17.34 -0.07 11.83
CA MET A 172 18.27 -0.06 12.97
C MET A 172 17.49 0.13 14.27
N ALA A 173 17.51 -0.85 15.16
CA ALA A 173 16.82 -0.81 16.45
C ALA A 173 17.26 -1.96 17.35
N ALA A 174 16.82 -1.94 18.60
CA ALA A 174 16.82 -3.12 19.48
C ALA A 174 15.62 -4.02 19.11
N TYR A 175 15.62 -4.56 17.90
CA TYR A 175 14.51 -5.32 17.32
C TYR A 175 14.54 -6.80 17.75
N GLN A 176 13.36 -7.44 17.68
CA GLN A 176 13.21 -8.91 17.71
C GLN A 176 13.28 -9.45 16.27
N ARG A 177 13.88 -10.63 16.09
CA ARG A 177 13.98 -11.28 14.77
C ARG A 177 13.68 -12.76 14.92
N ILE A 178 12.88 -13.29 14.00
CA ILE A 178 12.73 -14.72 13.78
C ILE A 178 13.06 -15.03 12.32
N VAL A 179 13.78 -16.15 12.13
CA VAL A 179 14.12 -16.67 10.79
C VAL A 179 13.33 -17.96 10.58
N PHE A 180 12.77 -18.11 9.40
CA PHE A 180 12.04 -19.30 8.96
C PHE A 180 12.34 -19.58 7.50
N ASP A 181 12.16 -20.83 7.09
CA ASP A 181 12.40 -21.26 5.71
C ASP A 181 11.08 -21.30 4.94
N VAL A 182 11.12 -20.85 3.68
CA VAL A 182 10.04 -21.04 2.71
C VAL A 182 10.64 -21.59 1.43
N ASP A 183 10.38 -22.84 1.14
CA ASP A 183 10.84 -23.56 -0.07
C ASP A 183 12.38 -23.45 -0.29
N GLY A 184 13.16 -23.59 0.78
CA GLY A 184 14.63 -23.52 0.76
C GLY A 184 15.20 -22.10 0.74
N ILE A 185 14.37 -21.06 0.86
CA ILE A 185 14.79 -19.66 0.95
C ILE A 185 14.57 -19.15 2.38
N PRO A 186 15.61 -18.64 3.03
CA PRO A 186 15.46 -18.04 4.37
C PRO A 186 14.65 -16.76 4.31
N HIS A 187 13.62 -16.68 5.15
CA HIS A 187 12.82 -15.49 5.39
C HIS A 187 13.06 -14.99 6.81
N SER A 188 13.00 -13.70 7.00
CA SER A 188 13.17 -13.09 8.33
C SER A 188 12.06 -12.08 8.61
N LEU A 189 11.43 -12.20 9.77
CA LEU A 189 10.58 -11.15 10.32
C LEU A 189 11.36 -10.38 11.38
N VAL A 190 11.54 -9.09 11.16
CA VAL A 190 12.19 -8.12 12.05
C VAL A 190 11.10 -7.22 12.62
N LEU A 191 10.96 -7.17 13.95
CA LEU A 191 9.95 -6.39 14.65
C LEU A 191 10.60 -5.31 15.49
N SER A 192 10.47 -4.05 15.07
CA SER A 192 10.94 -2.87 15.78
C SER A 192 9.80 -2.23 16.56
N GLY A 193 10.09 -1.75 17.76
CA GLY A 193 9.11 -1.20 18.67
C GLY A 193 8.75 -2.16 19.81
N ARG A 194 8.05 -1.64 20.81
CA ARG A 194 7.69 -2.43 22.00
C ARG A 194 6.54 -3.38 21.68
N CYS A 195 6.79 -4.68 21.67
CA CYS A 195 5.79 -5.74 21.48
C CYS A 195 6.26 -7.06 22.10
N GLU A 196 5.31 -7.92 22.38
CA GLU A 196 5.52 -9.29 22.90
C GLU A 196 4.67 -10.27 22.08
N PRO A 197 5.01 -10.47 20.78
CA PRO A 197 4.23 -11.32 19.90
C PRO A 197 4.56 -12.80 20.08
N ASP A 198 3.67 -13.66 19.63
CA ASP A 198 3.93 -15.08 19.41
C ASP A 198 4.74 -15.25 18.12
N LEU A 199 6.07 -15.15 18.23
CA LEU A 199 6.98 -15.24 17.09
C LEU A 199 6.89 -16.58 16.33
N PRO A 200 6.82 -17.76 17.01
CA PRO A 200 6.65 -19.03 16.30
C PRO A 200 5.38 -19.07 15.46
N ARG A 201 4.27 -18.59 15.98
CA ARG A 201 3.01 -18.50 15.27
C ARG A 201 3.10 -17.55 14.07
N LEU A 202 3.69 -16.37 14.25
CA LEU A 202 3.90 -15.41 13.15
C LEU A 202 4.71 -16.04 12.02
N ALA A 203 5.83 -16.70 12.34
CA ALA A 203 6.68 -17.37 11.36
C ALA A 203 5.92 -18.47 10.59
N ALA A 204 5.12 -19.28 11.30
CA ALA A 204 4.35 -20.35 10.69
C ALA A 204 3.26 -19.82 9.77
N ASP A 205 2.47 -18.82 10.22
CA ASP A 205 1.35 -18.27 9.43
C ASP A 205 1.86 -17.47 8.21
N ILE A 206 2.91 -16.64 8.38
CA ILE A 206 3.55 -15.92 7.28
C ILE A 206 4.18 -16.91 6.29
N GLY A 207 4.86 -17.95 6.78
CA GLY A 207 5.47 -18.98 5.94
C GLY A 207 4.46 -19.67 5.04
N ARG A 208 3.25 -19.97 5.54
CA ARG A 208 2.15 -20.56 4.76
C ARG A 208 1.68 -19.62 3.64
N VAL A 209 1.52 -18.33 3.94
CA VAL A 209 1.14 -17.32 2.93
C VAL A 209 2.21 -17.21 1.84
N CYS A 210 3.48 -17.10 2.23
CA CYS A 210 4.58 -17.03 1.27
C CYS A 210 4.66 -18.29 0.38
N HIS A 211 4.46 -19.46 0.97
CA HIS A 211 4.50 -20.75 0.25
C HIS A 211 3.45 -20.81 -0.86
N VAL A 212 2.17 -20.52 -0.57
CA VAL A 212 1.10 -20.61 -1.58
C VAL A 212 1.27 -19.57 -2.70
N GLN A 213 1.85 -18.41 -2.41
CA GLN A 213 2.17 -17.42 -3.44
C GLN A 213 3.34 -17.90 -4.32
N ARG A 214 4.37 -18.50 -3.74
CA ARG A 214 5.48 -19.11 -4.49
C ARG A 214 5.02 -20.27 -5.37
N GLU A 215 4.08 -21.10 -4.88
CA GLU A 215 3.47 -22.17 -5.68
C GLU A 215 2.74 -21.62 -6.91
N LEU A 216 2.01 -20.49 -6.78
CA LEU A 216 1.35 -19.84 -7.91
C LEU A 216 2.33 -19.56 -9.06
N PHE A 217 3.55 -19.14 -8.77
CA PHE A 217 4.59 -18.83 -9.75
C PHE A 217 5.63 -19.93 -9.96
N GLY A 218 5.29 -21.19 -9.61
CA GLY A 218 6.18 -22.35 -9.81
C GLY A 218 7.47 -22.25 -9.00
N GLN A 219 7.40 -21.75 -7.78
CA GLN A 219 8.51 -21.52 -6.84
C GLN A 219 9.59 -20.57 -7.38
N GLN A 220 9.22 -19.67 -8.29
CA GLN A 220 10.11 -18.61 -8.78
C GLN A 220 9.91 -17.32 -7.93
N PRO A 221 10.91 -16.43 -7.77
CA PRO A 221 12.31 -16.60 -8.23
C PRO A 221 13.04 -17.67 -7.41
N GLN A 222 14.08 -18.24 -8.00
CA GLN A 222 14.94 -19.21 -7.33
C GLN A 222 15.88 -18.53 -6.31
N LYS A 223 16.45 -19.33 -5.40
CA LYS A 223 17.38 -18.85 -4.35
C LYS A 223 18.55 -18.00 -4.89
N ALA A 224 19.04 -18.31 -6.08
CA ALA A 224 20.11 -17.53 -6.72
C ALA A 224 19.70 -16.08 -7.04
N GLN A 225 18.41 -15.85 -7.32
CA GLN A 225 17.83 -14.55 -7.64
C GLN A 225 17.24 -13.85 -6.41
N MET A 226 16.95 -14.60 -5.36
CA MET A 226 16.41 -14.13 -4.08
C MET A 226 17.03 -14.96 -2.95
N PRO A 227 18.26 -14.63 -2.49
CA PRO A 227 18.96 -15.43 -1.48
C PRO A 227 18.29 -15.39 -0.12
N GLN A 228 17.49 -14.37 0.16
CA GLN A 228 16.69 -14.17 1.38
C GLN A 228 15.53 -13.24 1.11
N TYR A 229 14.54 -13.20 2.03
CA TYR A 229 13.50 -12.18 2.06
C TYR A 229 13.31 -11.62 3.48
N LEU A 230 13.17 -10.28 3.60
CA LEU A 230 13.05 -9.60 4.88
C LEU A 230 11.72 -8.86 4.99
N PHE A 231 11.00 -9.09 6.10
CA PHE A 231 9.88 -8.27 6.54
C PHE A 231 10.38 -7.32 7.63
N LEU A 232 10.60 -6.04 7.30
CA LEU A 232 11.03 -5.00 8.24
C LEU A 232 9.78 -4.32 8.81
N THR A 233 9.36 -4.70 10.00
CA THR A 233 8.06 -4.32 10.55
C THR A 233 8.21 -3.39 11.75
N GLN A 234 7.71 -2.15 11.61
CA GLN A 234 7.55 -1.21 12.72
C GLN A 234 6.23 -1.47 13.46
N VAL A 235 6.29 -1.71 14.77
CA VAL A 235 5.12 -1.90 15.64
C VAL A 235 4.80 -0.62 16.40
N THR A 236 3.60 -0.09 16.15
CA THR A 236 3.12 1.18 16.71
C THR A 236 1.83 1.01 17.52
N GLY A 237 1.21 2.11 17.95
CA GLY A 237 -0.09 2.10 18.63
C GLY A 237 -1.26 1.84 17.67
N ASN A 238 -1.22 2.36 16.45
CA ASN A 238 -2.33 2.36 15.51
C ASN A 238 -1.89 2.43 14.03
N GLY A 239 -0.64 2.05 13.72
CA GLY A 239 -0.11 2.10 12.36
C GLY A 239 -0.64 0.97 11.46
N TYR A 240 -0.75 1.23 10.18
CA TYR A 240 -1.03 0.26 9.13
C TYR A 240 -0.46 0.75 7.79
N GLY A 241 0.19 -0.12 7.05
CA GLY A 241 0.70 0.13 5.70
C GLY A 241 2.00 -0.59 5.43
N GLY A 242 2.35 -0.67 4.15
CA GLY A 242 3.56 -1.31 3.66
C GLY A 242 4.19 -0.54 2.52
N LEU A 243 5.37 -1.01 2.13
CA LEU A 243 6.07 -0.66 0.92
C LEU A 243 6.91 -1.85 0.49
N GLU A 244 6.64 -2.30 -0.69
CA GLU A 244 7.26 -3.44 -1.32
C GLU A 244 8.67 -3.12 -1.85
N HIS A 245 9.55 -4.11 -1.77
CA HIS A 245 10.89 -4.11 -2.33
C HIS A 245 11.20 -5.46 -3.00
N ARG A 246 12.24 -5.51 -3.82
CA ARG A 246 12.55 -6.71 -4.63
C ARG A 246 12.87 -7.96 -3.80
N THR A 247 13.47 -7.80 -2.62
CA THR A 247 13.87 -8.88 -1.71
C THR A 247 13.53 -8.60 -0.24
N SER A 248 12.68 -7.59 -0.01
CA SER A 248 12.19 -7.23 1.32
C SER A 248 10.88 -6.46 1.22
N THR A 249 10.27 -6.18 2.36
CA THR A 249 9.20 -5.21 2.51
C THR A 249 9.34 -4.44 3.81
N ALA A 250 8.95 -3.18 3.81
CA ALA A 250 8.85 -2.36 5.02
C ALA A 250 7.37 -2.23 5.43
N LEU A 251 7.05 -2.63 6.65
CA LEU A 251 5.68 -2.69 7.17
C LEU A 251 5.50 -1.80 8.41
N VAL A 252 4.30 -1.29 8.59
CA VAL A 252 3.84 -0.70 9.86
C VAL A 252 2.57 -1.41 10.30
N THR A 253 2.52 -1.84 11.56
CA THR A 253 1.34 -2.49 12.13
C THR A 253 1.03 -1.99 13.54
N ALA A 254 -0.23 -2.09 13.94
CA ALA A 254 -0.64 -1.84 15.30
C ALA A 254 -0.17 -2.99 16.23
N ARG A 255 0.19 -2.65 17.48
CA ARG A 255 0.70 -3.63 18.45
C ARG A 255 -0.33 -4.70 18.80
N ASP A 256 -1.59 -4.34 18.86
CA ASP A 256 -2.70 -5.25 19.15
C ASP A 256 -3.14 -6.10 17.96
N ALA A 257 -2.65 -5.78 16.76
CA ALA A 257 -2.83 -6.63 15.59
C ALA A 257 -1.98 -7.90 15.65
N LEU A 258 -0.86 -7.89 16.39
CA LEU A 258 0.01 -9.06 16.51
C LEU A 258 -0.56 -10.10 17.48
N PRO A 259 -0.40 -11.42 17.21
CA PRO A 259 -0.85 -12.48 18.11
C PRO A 259 0.05 -12.52 19.35
N ARG A 260 -0.55 -12.79 20.52
CA ARG A 260 0.20 -12.99 21.77
C ARG A 260 0.30 -14.47 22.10
N PRO A 261 1.34 -14.91 22.82
CA PRO A 261 1.44 -16.28 23.30
C PRO A 261 0.16 -16.73 24.03
N GLY A 262 -0.35 -17.92 23.67
CA GLY A 262 -1.56 -18.49 24.24
C GLY A 262 -2.89 -17.96 23.67
N GLN A 263 -2.87 -16.99 22.76
CA GLN A 263 -4.07 -16.55 22.03
C GLN A 263 -4.39 -17.52 20.88
N SER A 264 -5.61 -18.03 20.86
CA SER A 264 -6.15 -18.84 19.77
C SER A 264 -6.98 -17.99 18.78
N GLY A 265 -7.26 -18.55 17.61
CA GLY A 265 -8.10 -17.94 16.59
C GLY A 265 -7.43 -16.79 15.83
N LEU A 266 -8.09 -16.33 14.77
CA LEU A 266 -7.63 -15.25 13.89
C LEU A 266 -8.51 -14.01 14.12
N ARG A 267 -8.09 -13.12 15.03
CA ARG A 267 -8.78 -11.86 15.29
C ARG A 267 -8.68 -10.92 14.09
N LYS A 268 -9.64 -10.00 13.92
CA LYS A 268 -9.70 -9.04 12.80
C LYS A 268 -8.35 -8.32 12.59
N GLY A 269 -7.74 -7.76 13.66
CA GLY A 269 -6.45 -7.06 13.53
C GLY A 269 -5.32 -7.97 13.05
N TYR A 270 -5.25 -9.23 13.53
CA TYR A 270 -4.22 -10.17 13.08
C TYR A 270 -4.47 -10.64 11.64
N ARG A 271 -5.72 -10.88 11.27
CA ARG A 271 -6.10 -11.16 9.87
C ARG A 271 -5.67 -10.01 8.95
N SER A 272 -5.96 -8.75 9.34
CA SER A 272 -5.54 -7.58 8.55
C SER A 272 -4.02 -7.47 8.43
N PHE A 273 -3.25 -7.80 9.48
CA PHE A 273 -1.79 -7.85 9.39
C PHE A 273 -1.31 -8.93 8.41
N LEU A 274 -1.91 -10.12 8.43
CA LEU A 274 -1.57 -11.19 7.48
C LEU A 274 -1.98 -10.84 6.05
N GLY A 275 -3.11 -10.14 5.85
CA GLY A 275 -3.50 -9.58 4.55
C GLY A 275 -2.47 -8.58 4.04
N LEU A 276 -1.98 -7.67 4.90
CA LEU A 276 -0.90 -6.73 4.55
C LEU A 276 0.38 -7.49 4.18
N VAL A 277 0.80 -8.46 4.97
CA VAL A 277 1.96 -9.32 4.65
C VAL A 277 1.78 -10.01 3.31
N SER A 278 0.58 -10.53 3.03
CA SER A 278 0.23 -11.19 1.77
C SER A 278 0.31 -10.23 0.59
N HIS A 279 -0.23 -9.03 0.72
CA HIS A 279 -0.20 -7.96 -0.28
C HIS A 279 1.24 -7.59 -0.64
N GLU A 280 2.04 -7.23 0.36
CA GLU A 280 3.41 -6.80 0.17
C GLU A 280 4.34 -7.93 -0.34
N TYR A 281 4.07 -9.17 0.02
CA TYR A 281 4.83 -10.30 -0.50
C TYR A 281 4.44 -10.64 -1.94
N PHE A 282 3.16 -10.44 -2.35
CA PHE A 282 2.73 -10.64 -3.73
C PHE A 282 3.41 -9.65 -4.68
N HIS A 283 3.74 -8.46 -4.21
CA HIS A 283 4.52 -7.49 -4.96
C HIS A 283 5.94 -7.97 -5.32
N LEU A 284 6.46 -9.02 -4.69
CA LEU A 284 7.69 -9.69 -5.14
C LEU A 284 7.64 -10.01 -6.65
N TRP A 285 6.46 -10.37 -7.16
CA TRP A 285 6.17 -10.59 -8.58
C TRP A 285 5.49 -9.38 -9.19
N ASN A 286 4.29 -9.07 -8.73
CA ASN A 286 3.44 -8.02 -9.30
C ASN A 286 3.83 -6.67 -8.72
N VAL A 287 4.53 -5.92 -9.48
CA VAL A 287 5.20 -4.63 -9.39
C VAL A 287 6.73 -4.72 -9.37
N LYS A 288 7.36 -5.60 -8.60
CA LYS A 288 8.83 -5.57 -8.49
C LYS A 288 9.54 -6.32 -9.62
N ARG A 289 8.81 -7.19 -10.34
CA ARG A 289 9.33 -7.93 -11.51
C ARG A 289 8.39 -7.87 -12.71
N ILE A 290 7.09 -8.09 -12.50
CA ILE A 290 6.03 -7.75 -13.47
C ILE A 290 5.73 -6.27 -13.26
N THR A 291 6.42 -5.38 -13.94
CA THR A 291 6.31 -3.92 -13.74
C THR A 291 5.95 -3.22 -15.03
N ALA A 292 5.20 -2.11 -14.96
CA ALA A 292 4.90 -1.29 -16.13
C ALA A 292 6.18 -0.76 -16.77
N ALA A 293 6.27 -0.81 -18.08
CA ALA A 293 7.43 -0.27 -18.82
C ALA A 293 7.71 1.19 -18.46
N ARG A 294 6.65 2.00 -18.27
CA ARG A 294 6.78 3.41 -17.85
C ARG A 294 7.42 3.59 -16.49
N PHE A 295 7.22 2.64 -15.55
CA PHE A 295 7.87 2.70 -14.24
C PHE A 295 9.30 2.16 -14.30
N ALA A 296 9.54 1.09 -15.09
CA ALA A 296 10.88 0.56 -15.31
C ALA A 296 11.82 1.60 -15.92
N ASP A 297 11.31 2.38 -16.89
CA ASP A 297 12.08 3.40 -17.62
C ASP A 297 12.19 4.74 -16.87
N SER A 298 11.47 4.92 -15.74
CA SER A 298 11.48 6.17 -14.99
C SER A 298 12.79 6.39 -14.26
N ASP A 299 13.32 7.61 -14.37
CA ASP A 299 14.48 8.06 -13.59
C ASP A 299 14.11 8.60 -12.19
N LEU A 300 12.84 8.48 -11.79
CA LEU A 300 12.27 8.93 -10.51
C LEU A 300 12.35 10.45 -10.26
N SER A 301 12.53 11.25 -11.31
CA SER A 301 12.59 12.71 -11.19
C SER A 301 11.23 13.40 -11.29
N ALA A 302 10.27 12.76 -11.97
CA ALA A 302 8.90 13.21 -12.16
C ALA A 302 7.96 12.02 -12.09
N GLU A 303 6.65 12.30 -12.05
CA GLU A 303 5.60 11.29 -12.08
C GLU A 303 5.71 10.43 -13.34
N ALA A 304 5.40 9.15 -13.21
CA ALA A 304 5.24 8.22 -14.32
C ALA A 304 3.76 7.80 -14.40
N TYR A 305 3.05 8.30 -15.40
CA TYR A 305 1.61 8.06 -15.52
C TYR A 305 1.33 6.76 -16.26
N SER A 306 0.36 5.99 -15.76
CA SER A 306 -0.13 4.74 -16.36
C SER A 306 -1.61 4.54 -16.01
N GLU A 307 -2.39 4.07 -16.98
CA GLU A 307 -3.78 3.64 -16.75
C GLU A 307 -3.87 2.27 -16.08
N ASP A 308 -2.72 1.59 -15.88
CA ASP A 308 -2.64 0.19 -15.42
C ASP A 308 -2.31 0.02 -13.93
N LEU A 309 -2.34 1.08 -13.07
CA LEU A 309 -2.08 0.87 -11.63
C LEU A 309 -3.03 -0.13 -10.99
N TRP A 310 -4.27 -0.25 -11.49
CA TRP A 310 -5.22 -1.27 -11.06
C TRP A 310 -4.69 -2.69 -11.29
N ALA A 311 -3.91 -2.92 -12.37
CA ALA A 311 -3.32 -4.22 -12.68
C ALA A 311 -2.17 -4.58 -11.72
N TYR A 312 -1.53 -3.59 -11.10
CA TYR A 312 -0.46 -3.79 -10.13
C TYR A 312 -1.00 -3.85 -8.70
N GLU A 313 -1.82 -2.90 -8.31
CA GLU A 313 -2.33 -2.78 -6.95
C GLU A 313 -3.67 -3.51 -6.75
N GLY A 314 -4.58 -3.36 -7.72
CA GLY A 314 -5.90 -4.00 -7.65
C GLY A 314 -5.80 -5.53 -7.79
N VAL A 315 -4.97 -6.04 -8.71
CA VAL A 315 -4.69 -7.48 -8.81
C VAL A 315 -4.04 -8.00 -7.54
N THR A 316 -3.07 -7.28 -6.99
CA THR A 316 -2.43 -7.66 -5.71
C THR A 316 -3.46 -7.69 -4.57
N SER A 317 -4.37 -6.70 -4.52
CA SER A 317 -5.47 -6.65 -3.54
C SER A 317 -6.54 -7.73 -3.76
N TYR A 318 -6.68 -8.28 -4.95
CA TYR A 318 -7.49 -9.48 -5.18
C TYR A 318 -6.84 -10.72 -4.58
N TYR A 319 -5.52 -10.84 -4.75
CA TYR A 319 -4.80 -12.01 -4.27
C TYR A 319 -4.50 -11.98 -2.77
N ASP A 320 -4.35 -10.82 -2.13
CA ASP A 320 -3.89 -10.73 -0.74
C ASP A 320 -4.74 -11.58 0.23
N ASP A 321 -6.05 -11.40 0.25
CA ASP A 321 -6.98 -12.18 1.07
C ASP A 321 -7.28 -13.58 0.48
N LEU A 322 -7.27 -13.75 -0.84
CA LEU A 322 -7.41 -15.05 -1.49
C LEU A 322 -6.26 -15.99 -1.11
N MET A 323 -5.06 -15.46 -0.95
CA MET A 323 -3.91 -16.25 -0.49
C MET A 323 -4.02 -16.65 0.98
N LEU A 324 -4.70 -15.88 1.83
CA LEU A 324 -5.03 -16.30 3.20
C LEU A 324 -5.99 -17.51 3.20
N LEU A 325 -6.97 -17.51 2.28
CA LEU A 325 -7.87 -18.66 2.08
C LEU A 325 -7.08 -19.89 1.59
N ARG A 326 -6.28 -19.75 0.55
CA ARG A 326 -5.45 -20.83 -0.01
C ARG A 326 -4.44 -21.37 0.99
N ALA A 327 -3.89 -20.52 1.85
CA ALA A 327 -3.03 -20.92 2.96
C ALA A 327 -3.79 -21.62 4.10
N GLY A 328 -5.13 -21.71 4.04
CA GLY A 328 -5.98 -22.29 5.09
C GLY A 328 -5.92 -21.51 6.41
N LEU A 329 -5.65 -20.21 6.36
CA LEU A 329 -5.66 -19.31 7.51
C LEU A 329 -7.06 -18.78 7.77
N ILE A 330 -7.87 -18.62 6.73
CA ILE A 330 -9.28 -18.28 6.78
C ILE A 330 -10.10 -19.32 6.00
N ASP A 331 -11.40 -19.38 6.24
CA ASP A 331 -12.34 -20.21 5.48
C ASP A 331 -13.09 -19.37 4.41
N ALA A 332 -13.83 -20.03 3.55
CA ALA A 332 -14.59 -19.40 2.48
C ALA A 332 -15.62 -18.36 2.99
N PRO A 333 -16.39 -18.61 4.08
CA PRO A 333 -17.26 -17.61 4.66
C PRO A 333 -16.55 -16.32 5.11
N VAL A 334 -15.36 -16.43 5.70
CA VAL A 334 -14.55 -15.24 6.10
C VAL A 334 -14.01 -14.52 4.88
N TYR A 335 -13.58 -15.24 3.85
CA TYR A 335 -13.15 -14.62 2.59
C TYR A 335 -14.29 -13.86 1.90
N LEU A 336 -15.51 -14.42 1.90
CA LEU A 336 -16.70 -13.75 1.38
C LEU A 336 -17.06 -12.49 2.18
N ASP A 337 -16.86 -12.48 3.51
CA ASP A 337 -17.02 -11.26 4.30
C ASP A 337 -16.02 -10.18 3.89
N LEU A 338 -14.76 -10.52 3.61
CA LEU A 338 -13.73 -9.56 3.14
C LEU A 338 -14.08 -9.01 1.76
N LEU A 339 -14.57 -9.85 0.84
CA LEU A 339 -15.07 -9.39 -0.45
C LEU A 339 -16.28 -8.47 -0.30
N ALA A 340 -17.20 -8.76 0.63
CA ALA A 340 -18.35 -7.91 0.92
C ALA A 340 -17.93 -6.58 1.55
N GLU A 341 -16.89 -6.54 2.41
CA GLU A 341 -16.29 -5.31 2.95
C GLU A 341 -15.72 -4.45 1.80
N ALA A 342 -14.99 -5.05 0.85
CA ALA A 342 -14.47 -4.35 -0.32
C ALA A 342 -15.57 -3.82 -1.24
N ALA A 343 -16.58 -4.66 -1.56
CA ALA A 343 -17.72 -4.27 -2.38
C ALA A 343 -18.55 -3.16 -1.73
N THR A 344 -18.74 -3.21 -0.40
CA THR A 344 -19.44 -2.16 0.37
C THR A 344 -18.67 -0.83 0.30
N ARG A 345 -17.35 -0.86 0.43
CA ARG A 345 -16.52 0.35 0.33
C ARG A 345 -16.66 0.99 -1.04
N LEU A 346 -16.66 0.22 -2.11
CA LEU A 346 -16.90 0.73 -3.47
C LEU A 346 -18.34 1.26 -3.61
N GLN A 347 -19.34 0.52 -3.14
CA GLN A 347 -20.76 0.86 -3.24
C GLN A 347 -21.09 2.21 -2.60
N ARG A 348 -20.45 2.53 -1.48
CA ARG A 348 -20.66 3.76 -0.72
C ARG A 348 -19.94 4.99 -1.27
N ALA A 349 -19.07 4.83 -2.27
CA ALA A 349 -18.34 5.93 -2.89
C ALA A 349 -19.08 6.41 -4.15
N PRO A 350 -19.75 7.58 -4.16
CA PRO A 350 -20.41 8.14 -5.35
C PRO A 350 -19.44 8.35 -6.52
N GLY A 351 -18.16 8.59 -6.23
CA GLY A 351 -17.09 8.72 -7.24
C GLY A 351 -16.98 7.55 -8.22
N ARG A 352 -17.51 6.35 -7.88
CA ARG A 352 -17.57 5.20 -8.80
C ARG A 352 -18.38 5.45 -10.07
N HIS A 353 -19.31 6.43 -10.03
CA HIS A 353 -20.10 6.88 -11.17
C HIS A 353 -19.46 8.06 -11.92
N VAL A 354 -18.40 8.65 -11.37
CA VAL A 354 -17.74 9.85 -11.88
C VAL A 354 -16.40 9.52 -12.55
N GLN A 355 -15.57 8.70 -11.89
CA GLN A 355 -14.22 8.37 -12.35
C GLN A 355 -14.14 6.90 -12.81
N THR A 356 -13.52 6.67 -13.96
CA THR A 356 -13.21 5.31 -14.43
C THR A 356 -12.05 4.70 -13.64
N LEU A 357 -11.85 3.39 -13.75
CA LEU A 357 -10.71 2.73 -13.08
C LEU A 357 -9.38 3.08 -13.76
N ALA A 358 -9.38 3.26 -15.09
CA ALA A 358 -8.23 3.72 -15.84
C ALA A 358 -7.83 5.15 -15.43
N ASP A 359 -8.79 6.08 -15.36
CA ASP A 359 -8.52 7.45 -14.86
C ASP A 359 -8.03 7.45 -13.43
N ALA A 360 -8.61 6.62 -12.54
CA ALA A 360 -8.18 6.50 -11.15
C ALA A 360 -6.72 6.01 -11.03
N SER A 361 -6.31 5.12 -11.92
CA SER A 361 -4.93 4.67 -12.03
C SER A 361 -4.01 5.80 -12.52
N PHE A 362 -4.39 6.49 -13.58
CA PHE A 362 -3.61 7.58 -14.17
C PHE A 362 -3.48 8.77 -13.23
N GLU A 363 -4.58 9.18 -12.61
CA GLU A 363 -4.65 10.34 -11.70
C GLU A 363 -4.28 10.03 -10.24
N ALA A 364 -3.81 8.81 -9.93
CA ALA A 364 -3.48 8.38 -8.58
C ALA A 364 -2.57 9.38 -7.84
N TRP A 365 -1.58 9.94 -8.54
CA TRP A 365 -0.61 10.91 -8.03
C TRP A 365 -1.22 12.14 -7.37
N ILE A 366 -2.35 12.63 -7.89
CA ILE A 366 -2.96 13.89 -7.46
C ILE A 366 -4.31 13.69 -6.76
N LYS A 367 -5.02 12.57 -6.99
CA LYS A 367 -6.33 12.31 -6.38
C LYS A 367 -6.23 11.31 -5.23
N TYR A 368 -5.73 10.10 -5.49
CA TYR A 368 -5.72 9.05 -4.47
C TYR A 368 -4.72 9.32 -3.33
N TYR A 369 -3.50 9.78 -3.68
CA TYR A 369 -2.46 10.06 -2.68
C TYR A 369 -2.53 11.48 -2.07
N GLN A 370 -3.45 12.33 -2.55
CA GLN A 370 -3.73 13.66 -2.02
C GLN A 370 -5.23 13.87 -1.80
N PRO A 371 -5.88 13.00 -0.98
CA PRO A 371 -7.33 13.05 -0.79
C PRO A 371 -7.74 14.30 0.01
N ASP A 372 -8.94 14.77 -0.30
CA ASP A 372 -9.67 15.81 0.42
C ASP A 372 -11.07 15.33 0.83
N GLU A 373 -11.89 16.24 1.37
CA GLU A 373 -13.26 15.95 1.81
C GLU A 373 -14.20 15.56 0.66
N HIS A 374 -13.88 15.99 -0.57
CA HIS A 374 -14.68 15.71 -1.77
C HIS A 374 -14.27 14.41 -2.47
N THR A 375 -13.12 13.86 -2.17
CA THR A 375 -12.57 12.65 -2.82
C THR A 375 -13.57 11.49 -2.92
N PRO A 376 -14.38 11.14 -1.89
CA PRO A 376 -15.37 10.06 -2.01
C PRO A 376 -16.44 10.32 -3.09
N ASN A 377 -16.72 11.57 -3.43
CA ASN A 377 -17.70 11.95 -4.45
C ASN A 377 -17.11 12.00 -5.88
N ALA A 378 -15.80 12.18 -6.01
CA ALA A 378 -15.14 12.48 -7.27
C ALA A 378 -14.20 11.38 -7.76
N ALA A 379 -13.70 10.53 -6.86
CA ALA A 379 -12.68 9.56 -7.17
C ALA A 379 -13.07 8.13 -6.76
N VAL A 380 -12.49 7.16 -7.45
CA VAL A 380 -12.61 5.74 -7.12
C VAL A 380 -11.27 5.23 -6.59
N ASN A 381 -11.34 4.36 -5.59
CA ASN A 381 -10.16 3.67 -5.09
C ASN A 381 -9.76 2.54 -6.05
N TYR A 382 -8.64 2.70 -6.76
CA TYR A 382 -8.19 1.74 -7.76
C TYR A 382 -7.66 0.43 -7.16
N TYR A 383 -7.28 0.37 -5.87
CA TYR A 383 -7.04 -0.88 -5.15
C TYR A 383 -8.35 -1.68 -5.04
N VAL A 384 -9.38 -1.07 -4.48
CA VAL A 384 -10.66 -1.74 -4.19
C VAL A 384 -11.42 -2.07 -5.47
N LYS A 385 -11.65 -1.08 -6.36
CA LYS A 385 -12.35 -1.34 -7.64
C LYS A 385 -11.53 -2.26 -8.53
N GLY A 386 -10.18 -2.15 -8.49
CA GLY A 386 -9.28 -3.02 -9.21
C GLY A 386 -9.33 -4.47 -8.72
N ALA A 387 -9.38 -4.71 -7.41
CA ALA A 387 -9.56 -6.04 -6.84
C ALA A 387 -10.89 -6.68 -7.26
N LEU A 388 -11.98 -5.90 -7.22
CA LEU A 388 -13.30 -6.39 -7.63
C LEU A 388 -13.41 -6.60 -9.15
N ALA A 389 -12.76 -5.76 -9.96
CA ALA A 389 -12.67 -5.96 -11.41
C ALA A 389 -11.84 -7.21 -11.75
N THR A 390 -10.76 -7.46 -11.01
CA THR A 390 -9.96 -8.68 -11.13
C THR A 390 -10.75 -9.92 -10.72
N LEU A 391 -11.53 -9.85 -9.64
CA LEU A 391 -12.48 -10.90 -9.27
C LEU A 391 -13.47 -11.18 -10.40
N CYS A 392 -14.09 -10.13 -10.97
CA CYS A 392 -14.99 -10.28 -12.11
C CYS A 392 -14.30 -10.94 -13.31
N LEU A 393 -13.05 -10.56 -13.60
CA LEU A 393 -12.24 -11.16 -14.67
C LEU A 393 -11.96 -12.64 -14.39
N ASP A 394 -11.52 -13.01 -13.18
CA ASP A 394 -11.24 -14.42 -12.84
C ASP A 394 -12.51 -15.28 -12.95
N LEU A 395 -13.64 -14.80 -12.41
CA LEU A 395 -14.93 -15.52 -12.53
C LEU A 395 -15.40 -15.61 -13.99
N TRP A 396 -15.23 -14.54 -14.77
CA TRP A 396 -15.57 -14.55 -16.21
C TRP A 396 -14.74 -15.55 -16.99
N LEU A 397 -13.40 -15.55 -16.78
CA LEU A 397 -12.49 -16.51 -17.41
C LEU A 397 -12.86 -17.96 -17.08
N ARG A 398 -13.17 -18.26 -15.81
CA ARG A 398 -13.60 -19.60 -15.36
C ARG A 398 -14.94 -20.03 -15.96
N LEU A 399 -15.84 -19.10 -16.29
CA LEU A 399 -17.13 -19.40 -16.92
C LEU A 399 -17.00 -19.65 -18.41
N HIS A 400 -16.14 -18.91 -19.11
CA HIS A 400 -16.12 -18.87 -20.58
C HIS A 400 -14.88 -19.50 -21.20
N SER A 401 -13.90 -19.92 -20.38
CA SER A 401 -12.67 -20.58 -20.85
C SER A 401 -12.21 -21.66 -19.87
N ARG A 402 -11.01 -22.17 -20.08
CA ARG A 402 -10.29 -23.03 -19.12
C ARG A 402 -9.18 -22.27 -18.38
N VAL A 403 -9.07 -20.97 -18.63
CA VAL A 403 -8.04 -20.09 -18.07
C VAL A 403 -8.58 -19.44 -16.80
N THR A 404 -7.68 -19.22 -15.86
CA THR A 404 -7.94 -18.50 -14.61
C THR A 404 -7.04 -17.26 -14.53
N MET A 405 -7.28 -16.38 -13.56
CA MET A 405 -6.38 -15.26 -13.31
C MET A 405 -4.97 -15.74 -12.90
N ASP A 406 -4.84 -16.92 -12.29
CA ASP A 406 -3.55 -17.54 -12.00
C ASP A 406 -2.74 -17.80 -13.28
N ASP A 407 -3.40 -18.24 -14.36
CA ASP A 407 -2.76 -18.49 -15.66
C ASP A 407 -2.31 -17.18 -16.31
N VAL A 408 -3.11 -16.10 -16.17
CA VAL A 408 -2.75 -14.77 -16.63
C VAL A 408 -1.48 -14.29 -15.91
N MET A 409 -1.43 -14.41 -14.58
CA MET A 409 -0.27 -14.00 -13.79
C MET A 409 0.99 -14.84 -14.12
N ARG A 410 0.85 -16.14 -14.32
CA ARG A 410 1.97 -17.00 -14.79
C ARG A 410 2.47 -16.63 -16.19
N ALA A 411 1.55 -16.26 -17.09
CA ALA A 411 1.92 -15.80 -18.42
C ALA A 411 2.66 -14.46 -18.38
N LEU A 412 2.19 -13.50 -17.57
CA LEU A 412 2.88 -12.23 -17.35
C LEU A 412 4.27 -12.44 -16.74
N TRP A 413 4.39 -13.34 -15.76
CA TRP A 413 5.67 -13.71 -15.20
C TRP A 413 6.63 -14.25 -16.26
N THR A 414 6.19 -15.22 -17.04
CA THR A 414 7.05 -15.90 -18.03
C THR A 414 7.49 -14.96 -19.15
N ARG A 415 6.61 -14.05 -19.58
CA ARG A 415 6.89 -13.14 -20.70
C ARG A 415 7.72 -11.94 -20.29
N TYR A 416 7.45 -11.37 -19.12
CA TYR A 416 7.99 -10.10 -18.69
C TYR A 416 8.82 -10.23 -17.41
N GLY A 417 8.22 -10.65 -16.30
CA GLY A 417 8.83 -10.60 -14.99
C GLY A 417 10.09 -11.46 -14.83
N ALA A 418 10.13 -12.65 -15.43
CA ALA A 418 11.30 -13.53 -15.39
C ALA A 418 12.49 -13.01 -16.20
N ASN A 419 12.25 -12.08 -17.12
CA ASN A 419 13.24 -11.51 -18.04
C ASN A 419 13.55 -10.03 -17.73
N ASP A 420 13.01 -9.48 -16.65
CA ASP A 420 13.10 -8.05 -16.28
C ASP A 420 12.69 -7.11 -17.46
N ILE A 421 11.64 -7.49 -18.21
CA ILE A 421 11.07 -6.71 -19.31
C ILE A 421 9.85 -5.96 -18.78
N GLY A 422 9.77 -4.65 -19.02
CA GLY A 422 8.60 -3.84 -18.64
C GLY A 422 7.35 -4.26 -19.42
N VAL A 423 6.22 -4.39 -18.73
CA VAL A 423 4.91 -4.71 -19.32
C VAL A 423 4.40 -3.46 -20.05
N PRO A 424 4.06 -3.55 -21.34
CA PRO A 424 3.47 -2.41 -22.05
C PRO A 424 2.09 -2.05 -21.48
N GLU A 425 1.65 -0.83 -21.70
CA GLU A 425 0.30 -0.36 -21.32
C GLU A 425 -0.76 -1.29 -21.92
N GLY A 426 -1.76 -1.71 -21.12
CA GLY A 426 -2.76 -2.73 -21.50
C GLY A 426 -2.21 -4.15 -21.63
N GLY A 427 -0.99 -4.41 -21.16
CA GLY A 427 -0.34 -5.71 -21.33
C GLY A 427 -1.04 -6.86 -20.59
N LEU A 428 -1.65 -6.61 -19.43
CA LEU A 428 -2.48 -7.61 -18.74
C LEU A 428 -3.71 -7.98 -19.57
N GLU A 429 -4.40 -6.99 -20.11
CA GLU A 429 -5.58 -7.18 -20.97
C GLU A 429 -5.22 -8.02 -22.20
N ALA A 430 -4.13 -7.66 -22.88
CA ALA A 430 -3.65 -8.37 -24.07
C ALA A 430 -3.32 -9.86 -23.75
N VAL A 431 -2.62 -10.11 -22.65
CA VAL A 431 -2.28 -11.47 -22.22
C VAL A 431 -3.54 -12.26 -21.88
N ALA A 432 -4.48 -11.68 -21.14
CA ALA A 432 -5.75 -12.35 -20.79
C ALA A 432 -6.55 -12.74 -22.04
N CYS A 433 -6.68 -11.84 -23.02
CA CYS A 433 -7.34 -12.12 -24.30
C CYS A 433 -6.64 -13.27 -25.04
N GLU A 434 -5.32 -13.18 -25.18
CA GLU A 434 -4.54 -14.15 -25.97
C GLU A 434 -4.61 -15.56 -25.39
N ILE A 435 -4.35 -15.73 -24.09
CA ILE A 435 -4.28 -17.09 -23.51
C ILE A 435 -5.67 -17.71 -23.33
N SER A 436 -6.72 -16.91 -23.13
CA SER A 436 -8.09 -17.39 -23.02
C SER A 436 -8.76 -17.65 -24.37
N GLY A 437 -8.28 -17.01 -25.42
CA GLY A 437 -8.92 -16.99 -26.74
C GLY A 437 -10.24 -16.22 -26.78
N LEU A 438 -10.57 -15.43 -25.75
CA LEU A 438 -11.79 -14.65 -25.66
C LEU A 438 -11.55 -13.21 -26.12
N ASP A 439 -12.56 -12.62 -26.78
CA ASP A 439 -12.61 -11.17 -26.93
C ASP A 439 -13.14 -10.55 -25.64
N LEU A 440 -12.21 -10.07 -24.78
CA LEU A 440 -12.51 -9.44 -23.50
C LEU A 440 -12.60 -7.90 -23.62
N LYS A 441 -12.41 -7.34 -24.81
CA LYS A 441 -12.45 -5.87 -25.00
C LYS A 441 -13.74 -5.24 -24.47
N PRO A 442 -14.96 -5.80 -24.71
CA PRO A 442 -16.18 -5.22 -24.16
C PRO A 442 -16.21 -5.16 -22.62
N GLN A 443 -15.66 -6.21 -21.95
CA GLN A 443 -15.57 -6.27 -20.48
C GLN A 443 -14.58 -5.21 -19.97
N PHE A 444 -13.40 -5.11 -20.56
CA PHE A 444 -12.40 -4.12 -20.17
C PHE A 444 -12.89 -2.69 -20.43
N ASP A 445 -13.55 -2.42 -21.57
CA ASP A 445 -14.12 -1.10 -21.86
C ASP A 445 -15.20 -0.73 -20.81
N ALA A 446 -16.05 -1.68 -20.39
CA ALA A 446 -17.08 -1.43 -19.39
C ALA A 446 -16.53 -1.29 -17.97
N TRP A 447 -15.60 -2.17 -17.55
CA TRP A 447 -15.13 -2.26 -16.16
C TRP A 447 -13.97 -1.31 -15.84
N LEU A 448 -13.09 -1.06 -16.83
CA LEU A 448 -11.89 -0.24 -16.64
C LEU A 448 -12.08 1.19 -17.14
N ARG A 449 -12.66 1.36 -18.35
CA ARG A 449 -12.81 2.64 -19.04
C ARG A 449 -14.21 3.24 -18.95
N GLY A 450 -15.15 2.48 -18.36
CA GLY A 450 -16.51 2.92 -18.05
C GLY A 450 -16.74 3.13 -16.55
N THR A 451 -17.89 3.74 -16.27
CA THR A 451 -18.41 3.89 -14.90
C THR A 451 -19.58 2.94 -14.61
N THR A 452 -19.79 1.94 -15.48
CA THR A 452 -20.78 0.90 -15.30
C THR A 452 -20.48 0.07 -14.06
N GLU A 453 -21.50 -0.32 -13.31
CA GLU A 453 -21.35 -1.20 -12.16
C GLU A 453 -20.78 -2.56 -12.58
N LEU A 454 -19.90 -3.10 -11.74
CA LEU A 454 -19.36 -4.44 -11.95
C LEU A 454 -20.45 -5.51 -11.77
N PRO A 455 -20.52 -6.56 -12.61
CA PRO A 455 -21.57 -7.60 -12.55
C PRO A 455 -21.32 -8.61 -11.41
N LEU A 456 -21.00 -8.12 -10.21
CA LEU A 456 -20.60 -8.95 -9.06
C LEU A 456 -21.67 -9.97 -8.68
N ALA A 457 -22.93 -9.55 -8.53
CA ALA A 457 -24.00 -10.43 -8.09
C ALA A 457 -24.28 -11.54 -9.10
N GLU A 458 -24.27 -11.21 -10.40
CA GLU A 458 -24.51 -12.18 -11.49
C GLU A 458 -23.38 -13.22 -11.54
N LEU A 459 -22.12 -12.76 -11.54
CA LEU A 459 -20.97 -13.65 -11.61
C LEU A 459 -20.90 -14.55 -10.36
N LEU A 460 -21.07 -14.00 -9.17
CA LEU A 460 -21.03 -14.75 -7.92
C LEU A 460 -22.13 -15.82 -7.85
N ALA A 461 -23.33 -15.53 -8.37
CA ALA A 461 -24.44 -16.49 -8.41
C ALA A 461 -24.06 -17.75 -9.22
N ALA A 462 -23.31 -17.62 -10.32
CA ALA A 462 -22.84 -18.73 -11.13
C ALA A 462 -21.85 -19.66 -10.39
N PHE A 463 -21.29 -19.20 -9.27
CA PHE A 463 -20.41 -19.94 -8.36
C PHE A 463 -21.10 -20.32 -7.05
N GLY A 464 -22.44 -20.28 -6.99
CA GLY A 464 -23.18 -20.65 -5.81
C GLY A 464 -22.96 -19.73 -4.61
N VAL A 465 -22.75 -18.42 -4.86
CA VAL A 465 -22.67 -17.38 -3.83
C VAL A 465 -23.85 -16.43 -4.00
N THR A 466 -24.65 -16.29 -2.94
CA THR A 466 -25.73 -15.30 -2.89
C THR A 466 -25.14 -13.95 -2.50
N ALA A 467 -25.38 -12.94 -3.34
CA ALA A 467 -25.00 -11.57 -3.11
C ALA A 467 -26.24 -10.68 -2.94
N SER A 468 -26.30 -9.89 -1.88
CA SER A 468 -27.42 -9.00 -1.60
C SER A 468 -26.95 -7.68 -1.02
N LEU A 469 -27.75 -6.63 -1.23
CA LEU A 469 -27.57 -5.32 -0.64
C LEU A 469 -28.59 -5.10 0.48
N ARG A 470 -28.16 -4.52 1.57
CA ARG A 470 -28.97 -4.08 2.70
C ARG A 470 -28.59 -2.65 3.13
N PRO A 471 -29.42 -1.95 3.89
CA PRO A 471 -28.99 -0.73 4.55
C PRO A 471 -27.91 -1.02 5.60
N SER A 472 -27.06 -0.01 5.84
CA SER A 472 -26.04 -0.04 6.88
C SER A 472 -26.65 -0.03 8.28
N PHE A 473 -26.06 -0.76 9.22
CA PHE A 473 -26.40 -0.69 10.66
C PHE A 473 -25.76 0.52 11.37
N GLY A 474 -24.98 1.34 10.68
CA GLY A 474 -24.28 2.50 11.21
C GLY A 474 -22.84 2.60 10.74
N ALA A 475 -22.12 3.60 11.24
CA ALA A 475 -20.76 3.93 10.78
C ALA A 475 -19.71 2.81 10.94
N GLY A 476 -19.95 1.87 11.85
CA GLY A 476 -19.04 0.73 12.05
C GLY A 476 -19.39 -0.51 11.22
N ASP A 477 -20.40 -0.45 10.36
CA ASP A 477 -20.80 -1.55 9.48
C ASP A 477 -20.01 -1.50 8.18
N GLU A 478 -19.03 -2.36 8.05
CA GLU A 478 -18.16 -2.44 6.88
C GLU A 478 -18.68 -3.37 5.78
N GLY A 479 -19.81 -4.07 6.02
CA GLY A 479 -20.35 -5.11 5.14
C GLY A 479 -20.08 -6.51 5.67
N GLY A 480 -20.45 -7.53 4.85
CA GLY A 480 -20.35 -8.94 5.24
C GLY A 480 -21.52 -9.39 6.10
N ARG A 481 -21.37 -10.59 6.70
CA ARG A 481 -22.35 -11.17 7.63
C ARG A 481 -22.47 -10.29 8.87
N SER A 482 -23.66 -10.12 9.35
CA SER A 482 -23.92 -9.32 10.55
C SER A 482 -24.82 -10.06 11.49
N ASP A 483 -24.59 -9.89 12.78
CA ASP A 483 -25.60 -10.22 13.80
C ASP A 483 -26.82 -9.33 13.59
N ALA A 484 -28.00 -9.85 13.88
CA ALA A 484 -29.27 -9.10 13.75
C ALA A 484 -29.20 -7.83 14.61
N ARG A 485 -29.04 -6.68 13.98
CA ARG A 485 -29.10 -5.35 14.59
C ARG A 485 -30.27 -4.57 14.00
N SER A 486 -30.80 -3.62 14.75
CA SER A 486 -31.80 -2.72 14.21
C SER A 486 -31.18 -1.79 13.19
N LEU A 487 -31.81 -1.64 12.03
CA LEU A 487 -31.41 -0.71 11.00
C LEU A 487 -31.67 0.73 11.46
N PRO A 488 -30.79 1.70 11.14
CA PRO A 488 -31.09 3.10 11.38
C PRO A 488 -32.31 3.52 10.56
N ALA A 489 -33.20 4.30 11.19
CA ALA A 489 -34.41 4.77 10.55
C ALA A 489 -34.13 5.86 9.50
N THR A 490 -33.07 6.65 9.68
CA THR A 490 -32.78 7.81 8.85
C THR A 490 -31.27 8.02 8.63
N THR A 491 -30.96 8.78 7.57
CA THR A 491 -29.63 9.32 7.31
C THR A 491 -29.72 10.75 6.75
N LEU A 492 -28.66 11.53 6.89
CA LEU A 492 -28.47 12.80 6.21
C LEU A 492 -27.49 12.72 5.05
N GLY A 493 -26.81 11.58 4.87
CA GLY A 493 -25.78 11.41 3.83
C GLY A 493 -24.53 12.22 4.08
N LEU A 494 -23.99 12.15 5.29
CA LEU A 494 -22.69 12.69 5.66
C LEU A 494 -21.94 11.70 6.55
N SER A 495 -20.61 11.87 6.64
CA SER A 495 -19.77 11.17 7.62
C SER A 495 -19.13 12.17 8.59
N LEU A 496 -18.89 11.74 9.82
CA LEU A 496 -18.18 12.52 10.83
C LEU A 496 -16.72 12.05 10.96
N ARG A 497 -15.83 12.95 11.37
CA ARG A 497 -14.46 12.58 11.77
C ARG A 497 -14.50 11.72 13.02
N SER A 498 -13.57 10.79 13.09
CA SER A 498 -13.49 9.91 14.26
C SER A 498 -13.24 10.71 15.55
N GLY A 499 -14.14 10.52 16.53
CA GLY A 499 -13.99 11.08 17.86
C GLY A 499 -14.56 12.49 18.08
N ASP A 500 -15.05 13.17 17.04
CA ASP A 500 -15.68 14.49 17.16
C ASP A 500 -16.98 14.61 16.32
N ALA A 501 -17.64 15.77 16.37
CA ALA A 501 -18.85 16.06 15.61
C ALA A 501 -18.56 16.90 14.35
N ASN A 502 -17.31 16.92 13.88
CA ASN A 502 -16.94 17.61 12.65
C ASN A 502 -17.27 16.73 11.43
N VAL A 503 -17.87 17.35 10.43
CA VAL A 503 -18.17 16.68 9.15
C VAL A 503 -16.86 16.34 8.45
N ALA A 504 -16.70 15.06 8.11
CA ALA A 504 -15.58 14.60 7.29
C ALA A 504 -15.91 14.74 5.80
N THR A 505 -17.08 14.22 5.39
CA THR A 505 -17.56 14.23 4.01
C THR A 505 -19.05 14.49 3.97
N VAL A 506 -19.50 15.27 3.01
CA VAL A 506 -20.91 15.38 2.60
C VAL A 506 -21.04 14.65 1.28
N PHE A 507 -21.92 13.64 1.21
CA PHE A 507 -22.10 12.84 0.00
C PHE A 507 -23.01 13.55 -1.01
N SER A 508 -22.64 13.48 -2.28
CA SER A 508 -23.40 14.10 -3.37
C SER A 508 -24.82 13.55 -3.47
N GLY A 509 -25.80 14.41 -3.74
CA GLY A 509 -27.21 14.07 -3.81
C GLY A 509 -27.89 13.87 -2.45
N SER A 510 -27.21 14.17 -1.35
CA SER A 510 -27.70 13.93 0.00
C SER A 510 -28.51 15.10 0.58
N PRO A 511 -29.36 14.85 1.64
CA PRO A 511 -29.98 15.92 2.41
C PRO A 511 -28.98 16.92 3.03
N ALA A 512 -27.81 16.46 3.42
CA ALA A 512 -26.75 17.33 3.97
C ALA A 512 -26.22 18.29 2.91
N GLU A 513 -25.99 17.80 1.68
CA GLU A 513 -25.59 18.66 0.56
C GLU A 513 -26.66 19.69 0.22
N ALA A 514 -27.93 19.25 0.14
CA ALA A 514 -29.07 20.15 -0.13
C ALA A 514 -29.26 21.23 0.95
N ALA A 515 -28.88 20.94 2.20
CA ALA A 515 -28.87 21.91 3.30
C ALA A 515 -27.64 22.82 3.30
N GLY A 516 -26.68 22.61 2.40
CA GLY A 516 -25.46 23.41 2.25
C GLY A 516 -24.37 23.11 3.27
N LEU A 517 -24.34 21.90 3.87
CA LEU A 517 -23.22 21.47 4.71
C LEU A 517 -21.96 21.25 3.87
N ALA A 518 -20.81 21.35 4.53
CA ALA A 518 -19.49 21.11 3.93
C ALA A 518 -18.57 20.32 4.87
N GLY A 519 -17.52 19.73 4.32
CA GLY A 519 -16.44 19.16 5.12
C GLY A 519 -15.82 20.21 6.05
N GLY A 520 -15.59 19.83 7.31
CA GLY A 520 -15.08 20.72 8.35
C GLY A 520 -16.15 21.44 9.18
N ASP A 521 -17.42 21.42 8.77
CA ASP A 521 -18.52 21.97 9.59
C ASP A 521 -18.63 21.21 10.91
N GLN A 522 -18.76 21.95 12.02
CA GLN A 522 -18.94 21.38 13.35
C GLN A 522 -20.43 21.33 13.70
N LEU A 523 -21.01 20.14 13.73
CA LEU A 523 -22.41 19.93 14.10
C LEU A 523 -22.64 20.26 15.58
N ILE A 524 -23.67 21.05 15.86
CA ILE A 524 -24.01 21.56 17.21
C ILE A 524 -25.29 20.95 17.72
N ALA A 525 -26.38 21.06 16.95
CA ALA A 525 -27.70 20.59 17.36
C ALA A 525 -28.53 20.16 16.14
N ILE A 526 -29.38 19.14 16.32
CA ILE A 526 -30.43 18.77 15.39
C ILE A 526 -31.73 18.65 16.15
N ASP A 527 -32.81 19.21 15.60
CA ASP A 527 -34.12 19.28 16.24
C ASP A 527 -34.05 19.82 17.67
N GLY A 528 -33.24 20.88 17.86
CA GLY A 528 -33.01 21.53 19.16
C GLY A 528 -32.17 20.73 20.16
N LEU A 529 -31.69 19.55 19.80
CA LEU A 529 -30.92 18.66 20.69
C LEU A 529 -29.44 18.66 20.34
N LYS A 530 -28.57 18.79 21.36
CA LYS A 530 -27.11 18.79 21.20
C LYS A 530 -26.59 17.53 20.51
N ILE A 531 -25.65 17.72 19.55
CA ILE A 531 -24.89 16.68 18.86
C ILE A 531 -23.52 16.52 19.52
N THR A 532 -23.04 15.28 19.60
CA THR A 532 -21.68 14.87 19.91
C THR A 532 -21.36 13.64 19.05
N ALA A 533 -20.05 13.31 18.88
CA ALA A 533 -19.68 12.07 18.20
C ALA A 533 -20.38 10.83 18.78
N GLY A 534 -20.48 10.76 20.11
CA GLY A 534 -21.05 9.60 20.80
C GLY A 534 -22.59 9.48 20.73
N ASN A 535 -23.33 10.54 20.38
CA ASN A 535 -24.80 10.49 20.32
C ASN A 535 -25.38 10.71 18.90
N TRP A 536 -24.54 10.89 17.90
CA TRP A 536 -24.97 11.18 16.53
C TRP A 536 -25.93 10.11 15.97
N ALA A 537 -25.57 8.82 16.09
CA ALA A 537 -26.42 7.72 15.66
C ALA A 537 -27.80 7.77 16.32
N ASN A 538 -27.87 7.94 17.65
CA ASN A 538 -29.13 8.01 18.40
C ASN A 538 -29.95 9.24 18.00
N ARG A 539 -29.30 10.35 17.60
CA ARG A 539 -30.01 11.54 17.10
C ARG A 539 -30.69 11.25 15.78
N LEU A 540 -30.01 10.54 14.86
CA LEU A 540 -30.58 10.13 13.58
C LEU A 540 -31.73 9.11 13.77
N GLU A 541 -31.59 8.16 14.69
CA GLU A 541 -32.65 7.16 15.00
C GLU A 541 -33.94 7.81 15.54
N ALA A 542 -33.83 8.94 16.22
CA ALA A 542 -34.99 9.66 16.77
C ALA A 542 -35.77 10.50 15.73
N LEU A 543 -35.22 10.64 14.51
CA LEU A 543 -35.84 11.43 13.44
C LEU A 543 -36.80 10.58 12.60
N HIS A 544 -37.72 11.24 11.92
CA HIS A 544 -38.65 10.59 10.99
C HIS A 544 -38.25 10.93 9.55
N PRO A 545 -38.14 9.93 8.66
CA PRO A 545 -37.86 10.17 7.24
C PRO A 545 -38.95 11.08 6.62
N GLY A 546 -38.48 12.07 5.82
CA GLY A 546 -39.38 13.01 5.14
C GLY A 546 -39.85 14.19 6.00
N VAL A 547 -39.55 14.22 7.31
CA VAL A 547 -39.92 15.32 8.21
C VAL A 547 -38.75 16.28 8.36
N ALA A 548 -38.91 17.52 7.91
CA ALA A 548 -37.87 18.55 8.00
C ALA A 548 -37.64 18.98 9.44
N VAL A 549 -36.38 19.02 9.86
CA VAL A 549 -35.95 19.46 11.20
C VAL A 549 -34.84 20.51 11.10
N PRO A 550 -34.71 21.44 12.08
CA PRO A 550 -33.61 22.40 12.09
C PRO A 550 -32.30 21.72 12.46
N LEU A 551 -31.24 22.00 11.68
CA LEU A 551 -29.87 21.62 11.94
C LEU A 551 -29.03 22.88 12.16
N ASN A 552 -28.19 22.86 13.20
CA ASN A 552 -27.29 23.95 13.55
C ASN A 552 -25.85 23.45 13.54
N TRP A 553 -24.95 24.24 12.96
CA TRP A 553 -23.50 23.93 12.92
C TRP A 553 -22.67 25.20 12.92
N PHE A 554 -21.39 25.09 13.26
CA PHE A 554 -20.41 26.12 12.99
C PHE A 554 -19.66 25.85 11.71
N ARG A 555 -19.53 26.89 10.86
CA ARG A 555 -18.60 26.96 9.74
C ARG A 555 -17.55 28.03 10.08
N GLY A 556 -16.33 27.60 10.40
CA GLY A 556 -15.39 28.50 11.06
C GLY A 556 -15.92 28.92 12.44
N ASP A 557 -16.15 30.22 12.63
CA ASP A 557 -16.71 30.81 13.85
C ASP A 557 -18.16 31.34 13.70
N GLU A 558 -18.78 31.11 12.52
CA GLU A 558 -20.14 31.56 12.22
C GLU A 558 -21.16 30.45 12.46
N LEU A 559 -22.21 30.75 13.23
CA LEU A 559 -23.32 29.83 13.46
C LEU A 559 -24.24 29.80 12.24
N MET A 560 -24.36 28.63 11.64
CA MET A 560 -25.23 28.33 10.50
C MET A 560 -26.48 27.58 10.97
N THR A 561 -27.58 27.77 10.26
CA THR A 561 -28.85 27.04 10.49
C THR A 561 -29.54 26.78 9.17
N ALA A 562 -30.01 25.56 8.97
CA ALA A 562 -30.87 25.18 7.85
C ALA A 562 -31.88 24.10 8.27
N MET A 563 -32.96 24.00 7.50
CA MET A 563 -33.86 22.85 7.59
C MET A 563 -33.28 21.69 6.79
N VAL A 564 -33.22 20.52 7.40
CA VAL A 564 -32.75 19.28 6.75
C VAL A 564 -33.85 18.25 6.82
N THR A 565 -34.05 17.53 5.70
CA THR A 565 -35.07 16.45 5.62
C THR A 565 -34.36 15.10 5.61
N PRO A 566 -34.34 14.36 6.72
CA PRO A 566 -33.75 13.03 6.77
C PRO A 566 -34.44 12.06 5.80
N VAL A 567 -33.68 11.12 5.25
CA VAL A 567 -34.19 10.09 4.32
C VAL A 567 -33.95 8.70 4.87
N VAL A 568 -34.65 7.72 4.34
CA VAL A 568 -34.35 6.30 4.61
C VAL A 568 -32.98 5.96 4.04
N PRO A 569 -32.08 5.28 4.80
CA PRO A 569 -30.80 4.86 4.28
C PRO A 569 -30.94 3.96 3.05
N ALA A 570 -30.11 4.20 2.04
CA ALA A 570 -30.05 3.34 0.87
C ALA A 570 -29.51 1.93 1.23
N ALA A 571 -29.85 0.93 0.44
CA ALA A 571 -29.21 -0.38 0.49
C ALA A 571 -27.84 -0.29 -0.18
N ASP A 572 -26.80 -0.03 0.61
CA ASP A 572 -25.43 0.23 0.17
C ASP A 572 -24.38 -0.73 0.75
N THR A 573 -24.87 -1.74 1.48
CA THR A 573 -24.00 -2.65 2.25
C THR A 573 -24.16 -4.06 1.72
N TRP A 574 -23.09 -4.62 1.17
CA TRP A 574 -23.05 -5.96 0.61
C TRP A 574 -23.00 -7.04 1.69
N THR A 575 -23.74 -8.12 1.44
CA THR A 575 -23.64 -9.38 2.16
C THR A 575 -23.46 -10.50 1.15
N LEU A 576 -22.44 -11.33 1.33
CA LEU A 576 -22.12 -12.47 0.49
C LEU A 576 -22.20 -13.74 1.34
N THR A 577 -22.94 -14.75 0.87
CA THR A 577 -23.12 -16.02 1.58
C THR A 577 -23.04 -17.20 0.62
N LEU A 578 -22.56 -18.33 1.12
CA LEU A 578 -22.61 -19.59 0.38
C LEU A 578 -24.07 -20.04 0.21
N ALA A 579 -24.50 -20.26 -1.02
CA ALA A 579 -25.81 -20.81 -1.32
C ALA A 579 -25.79 -22.35 -1.23
N GLU A 580 -26.91 -22.93 -0.87
CA GLU A 580 -27.13 -24.38 -1.04
C GLU A 580 -27.32 -24.68 -2.53
N VAL A 581 -26.30 -25.23 -3.16
CA VAL A 581 -26.26 -25.54 -4.59
C VAL A 581 -25.64 -26.91 -4.83
N ASP A 582 -26.00 -27.53 -5.92
CA ASP A 582 -25.39 -28.75 -6.45
C ASP A 582 -24.92 -28.57 -7.90
N GLY A 583 -24.41 -29.63 -8.51
CA GLY A 583 -24.02 -29.63 -9.91
C GLY A 583 -22.88 -28.63 -10.26
N GLU A 584 -23.04 -27.94 -11.38
CA GLU A 584 -22.02 -27.03 -11.89
C GLU A 584 -21.66 -25.85 -10.96
N PRO A 585 -22.62 -25.14 -10.34
CA PRO A 585 -22.27 -24.03 -9.44
C PRO A 585 -21.42 -24.48 -8.24
N LEU A 586 -21.71 -25.67 -7.67
CA LEU A 586 -20.90 -26.25 -6.60
C LEU A 586 -19.50 -26.60 -7.10
N ALA A 587 -19.38 -27.25 -8.26
CA ALA A 587 -18.09 -27.62 -8.84
C ALA A 587 -17.23 -26.37 -9.14
N ARG A 588 -17.82 -25.31 -9.69
CA ARG A 588 -17.13 -24.03 -9.92
C ARG A 588 -16.67 -23.37 -8.63
N ARG A 589 -17.52 -23.38 -7.60
CA ARG A 589 -17.17 -22.86 -6.27
C ARG A 589 -16.01 -23.61 -5.65
N GLN A 590 -16.03 -24.95 -5.71
CA GLN A 590 -14.94 -25.78 -5.23
C GLN A 590 -13.62 -25.50 -5.97
N ALA A 591 -13.69 -25.29 -7.28
CA ALA A 591 -12.52 -24.94 -8.08
C ALA A 591 -11.97 -23.52 -7.82
N TRP A 592 -12.80 -22.62 -7.29
CA TRP A 592 -12.42 -21.24 -6.96
C TRP A 592 -12.00 -21.10 -5.49
N LEU A 593 -12.84 -21.54 -4.55
CA LEU A 593 -12.69 -21.33 -3.10
C LEU A 593 -12.22 -22.58 -2.33
N GLY A 594 -12.24 -23.76 -2.95
CA GLY A 594 -11.99 -25.03 -2.25
C GLY A 594 -13.16 -25.46 -1.35
N ALA A 595 -14.37 -24.86 -1.49
CA ALA A 595 -15.51 -25.02 -0.59
C ALA A 595 -16.79 -25.45 -1.28
#